data_ead9994e86221cd23dfe6a0fde3cc3e4
#
_entry.id   ead9994e86221cd23dfe6a0fde3cc3e4
#
_cell.length_a   1.000
_cell.length_b   1.000
_cell.length_c   1.000
_cell.angle_alpha   90.00
_cell.angle_beta   90.00
_cell.angle_gamma   90.00
#
_symmetry.space_group_name_H-M   'P 1'
#
loop_
_entity.id
_entity.type
_entity.pdbx_description
1 polymer ?
#
loop_
_entity_poly.entity_id
_entity_poly.type
_entity_poly.pdbx_seq_one_letter_code
_entity_poly.pdbx_strand_id
1 'polypeptide(L)'
;MNRWIGLLVSLVILTTILAGCSGTSTNTSAPATAANDTKVNESGETAGANTSDTSKPDTGTWPRTITDAAGHEIVLQERPERIAVLHPLYMDYFFALGTPPIASGSAESALKDFATLQPYAGTAEIIDLGSGRDLNLEAIMATSPDVIVTFKGHIDANYDELSKIAPVVQIDYGDTWEQATMLCAQIIGKEREAEQLIQDTRAMIAKTKEKLSDLKDKSFALLRVDSKANFTAQGVKNTVYYNEATGFGLLKPEKYPEDSQTLSLEALSEMNPDYIIIQHDPRVAEAAVQEKETMAVWKSLKAVKNDHVLFFDGSLNSGSVLAIRLAADEFMKLTGE
;
A
#
# COMPACT_ATOMS: atom_id res chain seq x y z
N MET A 1 -50.27 -16.75 -19.02
CA MET A 1 -51.48 -16.58 -18.19
C MET A 1 -51.09 -16.00 -16.86
N ASN A 2 -51.52 -14.76 -16.65
CA ASN A 2 -51.93 -14.11 -15.38
C ASN A 2 -50.91 -14.02 -14.23
N ARG A 3 -50.69 -12.93 -13.53
CA ARG A 3 -51.24 -11.54 -13.32
C ARG A 3 -50.44 -10.99 -12.12
N TRP A 4 -49.81 -9.85 -12.25
CA TRP A 4 -50.05 -8.56 -11.61
C TRP A 4 -50.49 -8.56 -10.12
N ILE A 5 -49.81 -7.79 -9.33
CA ILE A 5 -50.21 -6.88 -8.24
C ILE A 5 -48.89 -6.45 -7.59
N GLY A 6 -48.34 -5.27 -7.52
CA GLY A 6 -48.86 -3.91 -7.44
C GLY A 6 -49.16 -3.48 -5.99
N LEU A 7 -48.21 -2.84 -5.26
CA LEU A 7 -48.58 -1.97 -4.16
C LEU A 7 -47.53 -0.87 -3.92
N LEU A 8 -47.93 0.32 -4.17
CA LEU A 8 -47.38 1.61 -3.73
C LEU A 8 -47.86 1.90 -2.31
N VAL A 9 -47.00 2.40 -1.42
CA VAL A 9 -47.35 3.27 -0.27
C VAL A 9 -46.08 3.99 0.14
N SER A 10 -45.93 5.22 -0.12
CA SER A 10 -46.32 6.49 0.56
C SER A 10 -45.19 7.03 1.45
N LEU A 11 -44.72 8.11 0.97
CA LEU A 11 -43.96 9.24 1.52
C LEU A 11 -44.59 9.78 2.82
N VAL A 12 -43.81 9.97 3.89
CA VAL A 12 -44.12 10.93 4.96
C VAL A 12 -42.91 11.78 5.24
N ILE A 13 -43.04 13.03 4.85
CA ILE A 13 -42.14 14.15 5.22
C ILE A 13 -42.61 14.63 6.58
N LEU A 14 -41.71 14.78 7.54
CA LEU A 14 -41.98 15.59 8.74
C LEU A 14 -40.81 16.53 8.99
N THR A 15 -41.01 17.78 8.64
CA THR A 15 -40.20 18.93 8.97
C THR A 15 -40.56 19.44 10.37
N THR A 16 -39.58 19.65 11.25
CA THR A 16 -39.70 20.56 12.38
C THR A 16 -38.47 21.43 12.49
N ILE A 17 -38.71 22.70 12.26
CA ILE A 17 -37.87 23.87 12.54
C ILE A 17 -38.12 24.28 13.98
N LEU A 18 -37.07 24.54 14.77
CA LEU A 18 -37.14 25.50 15.88
C LEU A 18 -35.79 26.18 16.07
N ALA A 19 -35.86 27.49 15.98
CA ALA A 19 -34.81 28.47 16.20
C ALA A 19 -34.71 28.84 17.69
N GLY A 20 -33.59 29.43 18.08
CA GLY A 20 -33.44 30.13 19.35
C GLY A 20 -32.01 30.37 19.77
N CYS A 21 -31.45 31.53 19.42
CA CYS A 21 -30.94 32.66 20.19
C CYS A 21 -29.69 32.41 21.05
N SER A 22 -28.58 32.97 20.65
CA SER A 22 -27.94 34.29 21.01
C SER A 22 -27.48 34.40 22.47
N GLY A 23 -26.20 34.69 22.63
CA GLY A 23 -25.57 35.11 23.88
C GLY A 23 -24.13 35.55 23.69
N THR A 24 -23.96 36.79 23.28
CA THR A 24 -22.70 37.53 23.23
C THR A 24 -22.31 37.99 24.64
N SER A 25 -21.05 37.87 25.05
CA SER A 25 -20.42 38.77 26.01
C SER A 25 -18.91 38.84 25.86
N THR A 26 -18.47 39.96 25.43
CA THR A 26 -17.13 40.56 25.47
C THR A 26 -16.69 40.92 26.89
N ASN A 27 -15.39 40.83 27.21
CA ASN A 27 -14.55 41.86 27.83
C ASN A 27 -13.12 41.27 28.08
N THR A 28 -12.14 41.76 27.43
CA THR A 28 -11.17 42.86 27.65
C THR A 28 -10.61 42.94 29.08
N SER A 29 -9.33 42.70 29.26
CA SER A 29 -8.29 43.60 29.80
C SER A 29 -7.03 42.84 30.25
N ALA A 30 -5.90 43.18 29.71
CA ALA A 30 -4.60 43.19 30.34
C ALA A 30 -4.41 44.60 30.96
N PRO A 31 -3.36 44.96 31.71
CA PRO A 31 -1.99 44.46 31.80
C PRO A 31 -1.34 44.52 33.21
N ALA A 32 -0.05 44.22 33.28
CA ALA A 32 1.02 44.90 34.02
C ALA A 32 1.90 44.02 34.93
N THR A 33 3.12 43.89 34.48
CA THR A 33 4.46 44.13 35.09
C THR A 33 4.68 43.86 36.57
N ALA A 34 5.72 43.07 36.88
CA ALA A 34 6.88 43.52 37.65
C ALA A 34 8.04 42.53 37.63
N ALA A 35 9.19 43.04 37.33
CA ALA A 35 10.52 42.43 37.41
C ALA A 35 10.98 42.29 38.88
N ASN A 36 11.85 41.33 39.13
CA ASN A 36 12.99 41.61 39.98
C ASN A 36 14.15 40.64 39.75
N ASP A 37 15.33 41.24 39.69
CA ASP A 37 16.66 40.74 39.49
C ASP A 37 17.22 39.88 40.64
N THR A 38 18.27 39.14 40.30
CA THR A 38 19.60 39.06 40.97
C THR A 38 19.97 37.59 41.25
N LYS A 39 21.05 37.02 40.86
CA LYS A 39 22.46 37.32 40.69
C LYS A 39 23.21 36.02 40.22
N VAL A 40 24.17 36.25 39.38
CA VAL A 40 25.32 35.46 38.97
C VAL A 40 26.03 34.70 40.11
N ASN A 41 26.47 33.49 39.85
CA ASN A 41 27.81 33.06 40.25
C ASN A 41 28.41 32.06 39.26
N GLU A 42 29.59 32.44 38.74
CA GLU A 42 30.54 31.66 37.96
C GLU A 42 31.24 30.58 38.78
N SER A 43 31.51 29.45 38.19
CA SER A 43 32.85 28.94 37.89
C SER A 43 32.88 27.42 37.78
N GLY A 44 33.66 26.95 36.82
CA GLY A 44 34.13 25.56 36.81
C GLY A 44 34.13 24.88 35.42
N GLU A 45 35.10 25.28 34.63
CA GLU A 45 35.61 24.59 33.46
C GLU A 45 36.05 23.17 33.80
N THR A 46 35.58 22.15 33.05
CA THR A 46 36.44 21.03 32.68
C THR A 46 35.91 20.36 31.40
N ALA A 47 36.75 20.35 30.41
CA ALA A 47 36.62 19.60 29.18
C ALA A 47 36.58 18.09 29.48
N GLY A 48 35.63 17.41 28.86
CA GLY A 48 35.50 15.97 28.96
C GLY A 48 34.82 15.38 27.76
N ALA A 49 35.65 14.97 26.80
CA ALA A 49 35.49 13.83 25.91
C ALA A 49 34.14 13.61 25.20
N ASN A 50 34.21 13.87 23.94
CA ASN A 50 33.42 13.24 22.87
C ASN A 50 33.25 11.74 23.13
N THR A 51 32.11 11.33 23.60
CA THR A 51 31.64 9.95 23.48
C THR A 51 30.69 9.90 22.31
N SER A 52 31.18 9.32 21.24
CA SER A 52 30.37 8.79 20.14
C SER A 52 29.12 8.07 20.72
N ASP A 53 27.97 8.67 20.49
CA ASP A 53 26.68 8.08 20.76
C ASP A 53 26.51 6.86 19.83
N THR A 54 26.96 5.72 20.33
CA THR A 54 26.57 4.44 19.75
C THR A 54 25.05 4.35 19.96
N SER A 55 24.31 4.64 18.90
CA SER A 55 22.89 4.53 18.83
C SER A 55 22.42 3.21 19.43
N LYS A 56 21.87 3.31 20.65
CA LYS A 56 21.14 2.25 21.29
C LYS A 56 20.03 1.84 20.32
N PRO A 57 19.85 0.54 19.99
CA PRO A 57 18.75 0.12 19.15
C PRO A 57 17.44 0.65 19.77
N ASP A 58 16.58 1.20 18.94
CA ASP A 58 15.29 1.68 19.37
C ASP A 58 14.44 0.48 19.81
N THR A 59 14.57 0.10 21.07
CA THR A 59 13.69 -0.84 21.70
C THR A 59 12.42 -0.05 22.02
N GLY A 60 11.50 0.02 21.03
CA GLY A 60 10.20 0.64 21.25
C GLY A 60 9.60 0.21 22.58
N THR A 61 8.95 1.11 23.28
CA THR A 61 8.35 0.82 24.59
C THR A 61 7.25 -0.22 24.45
N TRP A 62 7.31 -1.27 25.24
CA TRP A 62 6.30 -2.32 25.36
C TRP A 62 5.71 -2.32 26.77
N PRO A 63 4.45 -2.67 27.02
CA PRO A 63 3.44 -2.99 25.99
C PRO A 63 3.07 -1.78 25.14
N ARG A 64 2.55 -2.02 23.92
CA ARG A 64 2.01 -0.97 23.04
C ARG A 64 0.62 -1.31 22.54
N THR A 65 -0.18 -0.30 22.31
CA THR A 65 -1.51 -0.42 21.71
C THR A 65 -1.45 0.03 20.27
N ILE A 66 -1.98 -0.78 19.36
CA ILE A 66 -2.14 -0.47 17.94
C ILE A 66 -3.63 -0.42 17.63
N THR A 67 -4.08 0.63 16.96
CA THR A 67 -5.42 0.66 16.38
C THR A 67 -5.32 0.21 14.94
N ASP A 68 -6.02 -0.89 14.60
CA ASP A 68 -6.00 -1.44 13.25
C ASP A 68 -7.02 -0.76 12.31
N ALA A 69 -7.01 -1.12 11.04
CA ALA A 69 -7.91 -0.57 10.03
C ALA A 69 -9.40 -0.86 10.29
N ALA A 70 -9.73 -1.89 11.05
CA ALA A 70 -11.10 -2.20 11.47
C ALA A 70 -11.53 -1.45 12.73
N GLY A 71 -10.61 -0.70 13.37
CA GLY A 71 -10.84 0.07 14.58
C GLY A 71 -10.67 -0.75 15.87
N HIS A 72 -10.05 -1.92 15.79
CA HIS A 72 -9.73 -2.70 16.99
C HIS A 72 -8.51 -2.10 17.69
N GLU A 73 -8.54 -2.03 19.02
CA GLU A 73 -7.38 -1.72 19.84
C GLU A 73 -6.66 -3.02 20.25
N ILE A 74 -5.50 -3.24 19.66
CA ILE A 74 -4.69 -4.44 19.87
C ILE A 74 -3.52 -4.10 20.78
N VAL A 75 -3.43 -4.80 21.93
CA VAL A 75 -2.32 -4.63 22.87
C VAL A 75 -1.28 -5.72 22.61
N LEU A 76 -0.10 -5.32 22.15
CA LEU A 76 1.08 -6.16 22.05
C LEU A 76 1.89 -6.03 23.34
N GLN A 77 2.01 -7.10 24.11
CA GLN A 77 2.66 -7.09 25.42
C GLN A 77 4.17 -6.94 25.31
N GLU A 78 4.75 -7.54 24.27
CA GLU A 78 6.17 -7.51 23.95
C GLU A 78 6.35 -7.42 22.43
N ARG A 79 7.59 -7.20 21.98
CA ARG A 79 7.91 -7.14 20.56
C ARG A 79 7.66 -8.51 19.92
N PRO A 80 6.79 -8.60 18.89
CA PRO A 80 6.58 -9.84 18.17
C PRO A 80 7.85 -10.29 17.42
N GLU A 81 8.19 -11.56 17.56
CA GLU A 81 9.27 -12.22 16.81
C GLU A 81 8.71 -13.20 15.77
N ARG A 82 7.49 -13.69 16.01
CA ARG A 82 6.82 -14.72 15.20
C ARG A 82 5.59 -14.12 14.51
N ILE A 83 5.81 -13.56 13.34
CA ILE A 83 4.77 -12.85 12.59
C ILE A 83 4.17 -13.79 11.56
N ALA A 84 2.86 -14.05 11.62
CA ALA A 84 2.13 -14.75 10.56
C ALA A 84 1.40 -13.72 9.68
N VAL A 85 1.69 -13.73 8.36
CA VAL A 85 1.07 -12.83 7.38
C VAL A 85 0.09 -13.65 6.54
N LEU A 86 -1.21 -13.41 6.65
CA LEU A 86 -2.19 -14.28 6.00
C LEU A 86 -2.32 -14.07 4.49
N HIS A 87 -1.81 -12.97 3.96
CA HIS A 87 -1.84 -12.70 2.53
C HIS A 87 -0.45 -12.31 2.02
N PRO A 88 0.07 -12.96 0.96
CA PRO A 88 1.48 -12.86 0.57
C PRO A 88 1.94 -11.46 0.15
N LEU A 89 1.05 -10.61 -0.37
CA LEU A 89 1.40 -9.24 -0.76
C LEU A 89 1.85 -8.36 0.42
N TYR A 90 1.51 -8.72 1.65
CA TYR A 90 1.92 -7.98 2.85
C TYR A 90 3.28 -8.45 3.41
N MET A 91 3.85 -9.56 2.92
CA MET A 91 5.20 -9.97 3.27
C MET A 91 6.25 -8.91 2.91
N ASP A 92 6.02 -8.17 1.81
CA ASP A 92 6.91 -7.11 1.31
C ASP A 92 7.32 -6.11 2.39
N TYR A 93 6.39 -5.69 3.25
CA TYR A 93 6.66 -4.72 4.32
C TYR A 93 7.63 -5.27 5.35
N PHE A 94 7.44 -6.51 5.77
CA PHE A 94 8.26 -7.17 6.78
C PHE A 94 9.65 -7.51 6.25
N PHE A 95 9.76 -7.94 4.99
CA PHE A 95 11.04 -8.13 4.34
C PHE A 95 11.80 -6.81 4.18
N ALA A 96 11.12 -5.75 3.75
CA ALA A 96 11.70 -4.42 3.60
C ALA A 96 12.24 -3.85 4.92
N LEU A 97 11.57 -4.17 6.04
CA LEU A 97 11.98 -3.79 7.39
C LEU A 97 12.99 -4.76 8.02
N GLY A 98 13.46 -5.78 7.27
CA GLY A 98 14.43 -6.76 7.76
C GLY A 98 13.92 -7.62 8.93
N THR A 99 12.63 -7.90 8.96
CA THR A 99 11.98 -8.80 9.93
C THR A 99 11.03 -9.72 9.16
N PRO A 100 11.55 -10.71 8.41
CA PRO A 100 10.73 -11.60 7.61
C PRO A 100 9.69 -12.33 8.47
N PRO A 101 8.46 -12.56 7.96
CA PRO A 101 7.46 -13.33 8.68
C PRO A 101 7.91 -14.80 8.79
N ILE A 102 7.37 -15.52 9.76
CA ILE A 102 7.61 -16.97 9.92
C ILE A 102 6.69 -17.82 9.07
N ALA A 103 5.55 -17.27 8.66
CA ALA A 103 4.54 -17.97 7.88
C ALA A 103 3.73 -16.99 7.04
N SER A 104 3.28 -17.46 5.86
CA SER A 104 2.33 -16.69 5.05
C SER A 104 1.41 -17.59 4.23
N GLY A 105 0.21 -17.08 3.93
CA GLY A 105 -0.62 -17.69 2.91
C GLY A 105 0.08 -17.63 1.55
N SER A 106 0.06 -18.74 0.80
CA SER A 106 0.70 -18.86 -0.52
C SER A 106 2.19 -18.44 -0.53
N ALA A 107 2.91 -18.68 0.56
CA ALA A 107 4.31 -18.26 0.71
C ALA A 107 5.23 -18.86 -0.36
N GLU A 108 5.09 -20.16 -0.63
CA GLU A 108 5.92 -20.87 -1.60
C GLU A 108 5.82 -20.26 -3.00
N SER A 109 4.59 -20.04 -3.47
CA SER A 109 4.36 -19.44 -4.79
C SER A 109 4.81 -17.96 -4.83
N ALA A 110 4.56 -17.20 -3.77
CA ALA A 110 4.96 -15.80 -3.72
C ALA A 110 6.49 -15.62 -3.73
N LEU A 111 7.22 -16.37 -2.92
CA LEU A 111 8.69 -16.34 -2.89
C LEU A 111 9.31 -16.80 -4.22
N LYS A 112 8.60 -17.64 -4.97
CA LYS A 112 9.05 -18.11 -6.28
C LYS A 112 8.72 -17.12 -7.40
N ASP A 113 7.50 -16.57 -7.41
CA ASP A 113 6.95 -15.90 -8.59
C ASP A 113 6.89 -14.36 -8.44
N PHE A 114 6.97 -13.78 -7.22
CA PHE A 114 6.90 -12.34 -7.02
C PHE A 114 8.28 -11.69 -7.13
N ALA A 115 8.44 -10.80 -8.11
CA ALA A 115 9.69 -10.09 -8.33
C ALA A 115 10.12 -9.23 -7.13
N THR A 116 9.18 -8.70 -6.35
CA THR A 116 9.46 -7.96 -5.09
C THR A 116 10.14 -8.83 -4.05
N LEU A 117 9.88 -10.13 -4.03
CA LEU A 117 10.38 -11.08 -3.04
C LEU A 117 11.61 -11.88 -3.53
N GLN A 118 11.93 -11.85 -4.84
CA GLN A 118 13.10 -12.56 -5.38
C GLN A 118 14.43 -12.23 -4.68
N PRO A 119 14.73 -10.97 -4.31
CA PRO A 119 15.96 -10.66 -3.58
C PRO A 119 16.04 -11.31 -2.19
N TYR A 120 14.92 -11.75 -1.65
CA TYR A 120 14.81 -12.35 -0.32
C TYR A 120 14.66 -13.88 -0.37
N ALA A 121 14.59 -14.47 -1.55
CA ALA A 121 14.45 -15.92 -1.70
C ALA A 121 15.61 -16.64 -0.99
N GLY A 122 15.29 -17.57 -0.09
CA GLY A 122 16.28 -18.33 0.70
C GLY A 122 16.93 -17.56 1.86
N THR A 123 16.56 -16.30 2.12
CA THR A 123 17.08 -15.54 3.27
C THR A 123 16.36 -15.87 4.58
N ALA A 124 15.16 -16.43 4.51
CA ALA A 124 14.37 -16.89 5.65
C ALA A 124 13.53 -18.11 5.24
N GLU A 125 13.26 -18.99 6.20
CA GLU A 125 12.28 -20.06 6.07
C GLU A 125 10.89 -19.50 6.39
N ILE A 126 9.99 -19.54 5.40
CA ILE A 126 8.59 -19.11 5.56
C ILE A 126 7.69 -20.32 5.39
N ILE A 127 6.92 -20.65 6.42
CA ILE A 127 5.96 -21.74 6.38
C ILE A 127 4.79 -21.33 5.48
N ASP A 128 4.47 -22.17 4.49
CA ASP A 128 3.30 -21.97 3.64
C ASP A 128 2.04 -22.38 4.39
N LEU A 129 1.11 -21.46 4.57
CA LEU A 129 -0.19 -21.66 5.23
C LEU A 129 -1.28 -22.18 4.28
N GLY A 130 -0.93 -22.49 3.04
CA GLY A 130 -1.87 -22.83 1.99
C GLY A 130 -2.42 -21.61 1.27
N SER A 131 -3.62 -21.75 0.68
CA SER A 131 -4.26 -20.65 -0.04
C SER A 131 -4.48 -19.44 0.88
N GLY A 132 -4.07 -18.25 0.43
CA GLY A 132 -4.35 -17.01 1.13
C GLY A 132 -5.84 -16.60 1.13
N ARG A 133 -6.71 -17.39 0.49
CA ARG A 133 -8.17 -17.16 0.45
C ARG A 133 -8.93 -18.07 1.41
N ASP A 134 -8.50 -19.33 1.50
CA ASP A 134 -9.13 -20.34 2.37
C ASP A 134 -8.20 -20.54 3.58
N LEU A 135 -8.54 -19.91 4.70
CA LEU A 135 -7.71 -19.91 5.90
C LEU A 135 -7.70 -21.28 6.57
N ASN A 136 -6.51 -21.82 6.79
CA ASN A 136 -6.28 -23.01 7.59
C ASN A 136 -5.89 -22.62 9.00
N LEU A 137 -6.89 -22.54 9.91
CA LEU A 137 -6.68 -22.13 11.30
C LEU A 137 -5.73 -23.09 12.06
N GLU A 138 -5.76 -24.38 11.75
CA GLU A 138 -4.86 -25.36 12.38
C GLU A 138 -3.41 -25.12 11.96
N ALA A 139 -3.17 -24.84 10.66
CA ALA A 139 -1.84 -24.50 10.17
C ALA A 139 -1.33 -23.19 10.81
N ILE A 140 -2.18 -22.17 10.91
CA ILE A 140 -1.83 -20.89 11.56
C ILE A 140 -1.46 -21.15 13.04
N MET A 141 -2.30 -21.86 13.78
CA MET A 141 -2.07 -22.19 15.19
C MET A 141 -0.78 -23.00 15.39
N ALA A 142 -0.49 -23.94 14.49
CA ALA A 142 0.73 -24.75 14.56
C ALA A 142 2.03 -23.91 14.42
N THR A 143 1.96 -22.74 13.80
CA THR A 143 3.11 -21.83 13.70
C THR A 143 3.36 -21.06 15.01
N SER A 144 2.43 -21.10 15.98
CA SER A 144 2.50 -20.37 17.25
C SER A 144 2.93 -18.90 17.05
N PRO A 145 2.16 -18.10 16.31
CA PRO A 145 2.53 -16.71 16.03
C PRO A 145 2.34 -15.82 17.27
N ASP A 146 3.15 -14.78 17.41
CA ASP A 146 2.98 -13.71 18.40
C ASP A 146 2.00 -12.64 17.92
N VAL A 147 1.87 -12.51 16.60
CA VAL A 147 0.94 -11.61 15.93
C VAL A 147 0.54 -12.16 14.56
N ILE A 148 -0.72 -11.95 14.22
CA ILE A 148 -1.28 -12.26 12.89
C ILE A 148 -1.53 -10.94 12.16
N VAL A 149 -1.04 -10.81 10.92
CA VAL A 149 -1.23 -9.62 10.10
C VAL A 149 -1.96 -9.97 8.82
N THR A 150 -2.96 -9.17 8.48
CA THR A 150 -3.74 -9.32 7.26
C THR A 150 -4.33 -7.97 6.84
N PHE A 151 -5.30 -7.97 5.92
CA PHE A 151 -6.01 -6.76 5.52
C PHE A 151 -7.50 -6.81 5.89
N LYS A 152 -8.08 -5.64 6.08
CA LYS A 152 -9.48 -5.45 6.41
C LYS A 152 -10.39 -6.10 5.35
N GLY A 153 -11.38 -6.83 5.80
CA GLY A 153 -12.32 -7.56 4.94
C GLY A 153 -11.85 -8.95 4.51
N HIS A 154 -10.60 -9.35 4.83
CA HIS A 154 -10.09 -10.67 4.49
C HIS A 154 -10.61 -11.78 5.42
N ILE A 155 -10.76 -11.45 6.70
CA ILE A 155 -10.95 -12.42 7.77
C ILE A 155 -12.21 -12.17 8.60
N ASP A 156 -13.13 -11.34 8.16
CA ASP A 156 -14.29 -10.91 8.97
C ASP A 156 -15.05 -12.08 9.59
N ALA A 157 -15.20 -13.18 8.84
CA ALA A 157 -15.88 -14.39 9.31
C ALA A 157 -15.05 -15.22 10.32
N ASN A 158 -13.73 -15.00 10.42
CA ASN A 158 -12.79 -15.80 11.19
C ASN A 158 -12.05 -14.99 12.25
N TYR A 159 -12.34 -13.71 12.39
CA TYR A 159 -11.62 -12.80 13.29
C TYR A 159 -11.57 -13.30 14.72
N ASP A 160 -12.72 -13.72 15.26
CA ASP A 160 -12.83 -14.21 16.65
C ASP A 160 -12.01 -15.48 16.89
N GLU A 161 -11.94 -16.37 15.91
CA GLU A 161 -11.16 -17.60 16.01
C GLU A 161 -9.65 -17.32 15.90
N LEU A 162 -9.25 -16.45 14.99
CA LEU A 162 -7.86 -16.02 14.84
C LEU A 162 -7.37 -15.27 16.07
N SER A 163 -8.21 -14.43 16.68
CA SER A 163 -7.88 -13.66 17.89
C SER A 163 -7.66 -14.55 19.13
N LYS A 164 -8.12 -15.81 19.10
CA LYS A 164 -7.81 -16.81 20.15
C LYS A 164 -6.42 -17.42 19.95
N ILE A 165 -5.86 -17.35 18.73
CA ILE A 165 -4.53 -17.86 18.43
C ILE A 165 -3.48 -16.82 18.80
N ALA A 166 -3.62 -15.58 18.30
CA ALA A 166 -2.73 -14.46 18.57
C ALA A 166 -3.43 -13.12 18.31
N PRO A 167 -2.91 -11.99 18.81
CA PRO A 167 -3.37 -10.66 18.40
C PRO A 167 -3.42 -10.50 16.87
N VAL A 168 -4.52 -9.95 16.34
CA VAL A 168 -4.74 -9.79 14.89
C VAL A 168 -4.73 -8.31 14.54
N VAL A 169 -3.86 -7.91 13.61
CA VAL A 169 -3.77 -6.55 13.09
C VAL A 169 -4.18 -6.53 11.62
N GLN A 170 -5.14 -5.69 11.28
CA GLN A 170 -5.64 -5.51 9.92
C GLN A 170 -5.15 -4.20 9.32
N ILE A 171 -4.60 -4.27 8.11
CA ILE A 171 -4.15 -3.11 7.31
C ILE A 171 -5.30 -2.68 6.40
N ASP A 172 -5.52 -1.39 6.18
CA ASP A 172 -6.51 -0.94 5.19
C ASP A 172 -5.95 -1.14 3.77
N TYR A 173 -6.76 -1.68 2.90
CA TYR A 173 -6.38 -1.81 1.49
C TYR A 173 -6.23 -0.44 0.80
N GLY A 174 -6.87 0.59 1.34
CA GLY A 174 -6.77 1.97 0.88
C GLY A 174 -5.62 2.77 1.48
N ASP A 175 -4.84 2.19 2.41
CA ASP A 175 -3.67 2.87 2.97
C ASP A 175 -2.62 3.16 1.90
N THR A 176 -1.96 4.31 2.03
CA THR A 176 -0.77 4.56 1.23
C THR A 176 0.35 3.60 1.63
N TRP A 177 1.30 3.37 0.72
CA TRP A 177 2.44 2.51 1.03
C TRP A 177 3.24 3.00 2.25
N GLU A 178 3.27 4.32 2.50
CA GLU A 178 3.90 4.88 3.70
C GLU A 178 3.13 4.53 4.98
N GLN A 179 1.80 4.64 4.95
CA GLN A 179 0.94 4.33 6.09
C GLN A 179 1.05 2.83 6.44
N ALA A 180 0.94 1.96 5.44
CA ALA A 180 1.07 0.53 5.64
C ALA A 180 2.49 0.12 6.11
N THR A 181 3.55 0.77 5.57
CA THR A 181 4.93 0.55 6.04
C THR A 181 5.08 0.95 7.50
N MET A 182 4.54 2.11 7.88
CA MET A 182 4.62 2.59 9.26
C MET A 182 3.83 1.72 10.22
N LEU A 183 2.63 1.26 9.84
CA LEU A 183 1.83 0.35 10.66
C LEU A 183 2.57 -0.99 10.88
N CYS A 184 3.14 -1.57 9.81
CA CYS A 184 3.96 -2.79 9.95
C CYS A 184 5.18 -2.56 10.86
N ALA A 185 5.82 -1.39 10.77
CA ALA A 185 6.93 -1.03 11.65
C ALA A 185 6.49 -0.88 13.11
N GLN A 186 5.34 -0.29 13.37
CA GLN A 186 4.76 -0.19 14.71
C GLN A 186 4.50 -1.57 15.33
N ILE A 187 4.06 -2.55 14.54
CA ILE A 187 3.88 -3.94 15.00
C ILE A 187 5.20 -4.52 15.53
N ILE A 188 6.32 -4.21 14.88
CA ILE A 188 7.62 -4.84 15.17
C ILE A 188 8.63 -3.89 15.88
N GLY A 189 8.23 -2.67 16.21
CA GLY A 189 9.10 -1.68 16.88
C GLY A 189 10.27 -1.21 16.01
N LYS A 190 10.02 -0.93 14.72
CA LYS A 190 11.03 -0.47 13.74
C LYS A 190 10.61 0.82 13.03
N GLU A 191 10.01 1.75 13.77
CA GLU A 191 9.48 2.99 13.22
C GLU A 191 10.58 3.85 12.58
N ARG A 192 11.77 3.88 13.17
CA ARG A 192 12.92 4.63 12.62
C ARG A 192 13.41 4.06 11.30
N GLU A 193 13.51 2.74 11.20
CA GLU A 193 13.88 2.06 9.96
C GLU A 193 12.81 2.31 8.89
N ALA A 194 11.53 2.34 9.27
CA ALA A 194 10.45 2.68 8.36
C ALA A 194 10.52 4.13 7.87
N GLU A 195 10.78 5.09 8.76
CA GLU A 195 10.98 6.49 8.40
C GLU A 195 12.09 6.66 7.37
N GLN A 196 13.25 6.01 7.60
CA GLN A 196 14.37 6.04 6.66
C GLN A 196 14.00 5.39 5.33
N LEU A 197 13.39 4.19 5.35
CA LEU A 197 12.94 3.47 4.17
C LEU A 197 11.95 4.31 3.34
N ILE A 198 11.01 4.98 4.00
CA ILE A 198 10.04 5.88 3.35
C ILE A 198 10.77 7.06 2.70
N GLN A 199 11.70 7.70 3.39
CA GLN A 199 12.47 8.82 2.84
C GLN A 199 13.30 8.39 1.63
N ASP A 200 13.99 7.26 1.71
CA ASP A 200 14.79 6.72 0.60
C ASP A 200 13.91 6.37 -0.61
N THR A 201 12.73 5.80 -0.36
CA THR A 201 11.78 5.46 -1.43
C THR A 201 11.20 6.71 -2.09
N ARG A 202 10.89 7.75 -1.32
CA ARG A 202 10.46 9.05 -1.87
C ARG A 202 11.56 9.70 -2.71
N ALA A 203 12.81 9.64 -2.27
CA ALA A 203 13.95 10.13 -3.05
C ALA A 203 14.11 9.35 -4.36
N MET A 204 13.90 8.04 -4.34
CA MET A 204 13.92 7.20 -5.53
C MET A 204 12.79 7.57 -6.50
N ILE A 205 11.56 7.76 -6.02
CA ILE A 205 10.42 8.23 -6.83
C ILE A 205 10.77 9.58 -7.50
N ALA A 206 11.29 10.54 -6.72
CA ALA A 206 11.63 11.87 -7.23
C ALA A 206 12.72 11.80 -8.33
N LYS A 207 13.75 10.98 -8.14
CA LYS A 207 14.79 10.74 -9.14
C LYS A 207 14.21 10.10 -10.40
N THR A 208 13.36 9.10 -10.25
CA THR A 208 12.70 8.43 -11.38
C THR A 208 11.81 9.40 -12.15
N LYS A 209 11.03 10.23 -11.46
CA LYS A 209 10.20 11.27 -12.08
C LYS A 209 11.04 12.28 -12.89
N GLU A 210 12.19 12.70 -12.36
CA GLU A 210 13.12 13.57 -13.10
C GLU A 210 13.60 12.90 -14.39
N LYS A 211 13.97 11.62 -14.33
CA LYS A 211 14.42 10.86 -15.51
C LYS A 211 13.31 10.62 -16.53
N LEU A 212 12.06 10.51 -16.08
CA LEU A 212 10.90 10.41 -16.97
C LEU A 212 10.48 11.75 -17.63
N SER A 213 11.20 12.84 -17.37
CA SER A 213 10.84 14.18 -17.89
C SER A 213 10.71 14.24 -19.43
N ASP A 214 11.50 13.45 -20.16
CA ASP A 214 11.40 13.35 -21.62
C ASP A 214 10.13 12.62 -22.11
N LEU A 215 9.47 11.88 -21.20
CA LEU A 215 8.22 11.17 -21.45
C LEU A 215 6.99 11.88 -20.85
N LYS A 216 7.14 13.09 -20.32
CA LYS A 216 6.06 13.84 -19.63
C LYS A 216 4.80 14.06 -20.47
N ASP A 217 4.95 14.14 -21.81
CA ASP A 217 3.85 14.31 -22.75
C ASP A 217 3.35 12.97 -23.33
N LYS A 218 3.85 11.85 -22.83
CA LYS A 218 3.44 10.51 -23.22
C LYS A 218 2.46 9.94 -22.22
N SER A 219 1.36 9.42 -22.72
CA SER A 219 0.32 8.82 -21.89
C SER A 219 0.60 7.33 -21.63
N PHE A 220 0.36 6.91 -20.38
CA PHE A 220 0.56 5.55 -19.91
C PHE A 220 -0.77 4.95 -19.45
N ALA A 221 -1.18 3.81 -20.01
CA ALA A 221 -2.31 3.03 -19.53
C ALA A 221 -1.81 1.87 -18.67
N LEU A 222 -2.16 1.88 -17.38
CA LEU A 222 -1.83 0.80 -16.45
C LEU A 222 -2.97 -0.23 -16.44
N LEU A 223 -2.69 -1.43 -16.88
CA LEU A 223 -3.66 -2.49 -17.06
C LEU A 223 -3.29 -3.73 -16.25
N ARG A 224 -4.30 -4.51 -15.88
CA ARG A 224 -4.17 -5.93 -15.53
C ARG A 224 -4.83 -6.77 -16.61
N VAL A 225 -4.51 -8.04 -16.62
CA VAL A 225 -5.16 -9.03 -17.47
C VAL A 225 -5.72 -10.16 -16.61
N ASP A 226 -6.86 -10.70 -16.98
CA ASP A 226 -7.42 -11.89 -16.35
C ASP A 226 -7.11 -13.17 -17.16
N SER A 227 -7.49 -14.32 -16.61
CA SER A 227 -7.29 -15.63 -17.26
C SER A 227 -8.05 -15.81 -18.58
N LYS A 228 -8.94 -14.86 -18.94
CA LYS A 228 -9.66 -14.82 -20.21
C LYS A 228 -9.12 -13.76 -21.16
N ALA A 229 -7.92 -13.25 -20.87
CA ALA A 229 -7.26 -12.19 -21.62
C ALA A 229 -8.09 -10.89 -21.75
N ASN A 230 -8.96 -10.59 -20.75
CA ASN A 230 -9.61 -9.30 -20.65
C ASN A 230 -8.71 -8.31 -19.95
N PHE A 231 -8.64 -7.09 -20.47
CA PHE A 231 -7.90 -6.01 -19.84
C PHE A 231 -8.77 -5.27 -18.82
N THR A 232 -8.18 -4.97 -17.67
CA THR A 232 -8.79 -4.16 -16.62
C THR A 232 -7.87 -2.98 -16.32
N ALA A 233 -8.34 -1.75 -16.56
CA ALA A 233 -7.63 -0.56 -16.08
C ALA A 233 -7.59 -0.57 -14.56
N GLN A 234 -6.44 -0.23 -13.99
CA GLN A 234 -6.27 -0.21 -12.53
C GLN A 234 -7.05 0.95 -11.88
N GLY A 235 -7.27 2.03 -12.63
CA GLY A 235 -7.87 3.26 -12.13
C GLY A 235 -6.84 4.21 -11.49
N VAL A 236 -7.10 5.51 -11.63
CA VAL A 236 -6.19 6.55 -11.11
C VAL A 236 -6.07 6.49 -9.60
N LYS A 237 -7.18 6.22 -8.90
CA LYS A 237 -7.25 6.19 -7.43
C LYS A 237 -6.53 5.00 -6.80
N ASN A 238 -6.32 3.92 -7.56
CA ASN A 238 -5.79 2.67 -7.04
C ASN A 238 -4.27 2.53 -7.26
N THR A 239 -3.60 3.58 -7.71
CA THR A 239 -2.15 3.58 -7.93
C THR A 239 -1.55 4.96 -7.70
N VAL A 240 -0.33 5.00 -7.17
CA VAL A 240 0.44 6.23 -7.03
C VAL A 240 1.11 6.67 -8.33
N TYR A 241 1.07 5.88 -9.39
CA TYR A 241 1.82 6.14 -10.62
C TYR A 241 1.46 7.48 -11.28
N TYR A 242 0.19 7.86 -11.23
CA TYR A 242 -0.30 9.12 -11.80
C TYR A 242 -0.25 10.31 -10.85
N ASN A 243 0.07 10.09 -9.56
CA ASN A 243 0.09 11.18 -8.58
C ASN A 243 1.30 12.09 -8.82
N GLU A 244 1.03 13.37 -9.06
CA GLU A 244 2.05 14.38 -9.32
C GLU A 244 2.89 14.73 -8.09
N ALA A 245 2.32 14.66 -6.91
CA ALA A 245 3.00 15.08 -5.68
C ALA A 245 3.77 13.95 -5.01
N THR A 246 3.21 12.73 -4.99
CA THR A 246 3.73 11.60 -4.22
C THR A 246 4.10 10.37 -5.05
N GLY A 247 3.82 10.40 -6.35
CA GLY A 247 4.08 9.32 -7.28
C GLY A 247 5.01 9.71 -8.42
N PHE A 248 5.00 8.90 -9.48
CA PHE A 248 5.84 9.12 -10.65
C PHE A 248 5.34 10.24 -11.57
N GLY A 249 4.11 10.73 -11.36
CA GLY A 249 3.53 11.82 -12.16
C GLY A 249 3.32 11.44 -13.62
N LEU A 250 3.02 10.17 -13.92
CA LEU A 250 2.75 9.73 -15.29
C LEU A 250 1.49 10.40 -15.82
N LEU A 251 1.52 10.76 -17.10
CA LEU A 251 0.34 11.27 -17.80
C LEU A 251 -0.61 10.10 -18.07
N LYS A 252 -1.84 10.16 -17.53
CA LYS A 252 -2.88 9.19 -17.87
C LYS A 252 -3.46 9.48 -19.26
N PRO A 253 -3.92 8.47 -20.00
CA PRO A 253 -4.65 8.70 -21.26
C PRO A 253 -5.94 9.49 -21.02
N GLU A 254 -6.41 10.22 -22.00
CA GLU A 254 -7.76 10.77 -22.00
C GLU A 254 -8.78 9.63 -21.84
N LYS A 255 -9.84 9.82 -21.04
CA LYS A 255 -10.86 8.82 -20.71
C LYS A 255 -10.36 7.62 -19.88
N TYR A 256 -9.12 7.64 -19.35
CA TYR A 256 -8.68 6.59 -18.44
C TYR A 256 -9.51 6.65 -17.14
N PRO A 257 -10.05 5.53 -16.64
CA PRO A 257 -11.01 5.53 -15.53
C PRO A 257 -10.38 5.95 -14.21
N GLU A 258 -11.18 6.56 -13.34
CA GLU A 258 -10.77 6.90 -11.97
C GLU A 258 -10.67 5.66 -11.07
N ASP A 259 -11.60 4.71 -11.25
CA ASP A 259 -11.65 3.47 -10.49
C ASP A 259 -11.32 2.28 -11.40
N SER A 260 -11.04 1.10 -10.80
CA SER A 260 -10.76 -0.12 -11.57
C SER A 260 -11.93 -0.49 -12.47
N GLN A 261 -11.67 -0.72 -13.75
CA GLN A 261 -12.69 -1.00 -14.75
C GLN A 261 -12.19 -1.94 -15.84
N THR A 262 -12.97 -2.97 -16.15
CA THR A 262 -12.71 -3.81 -17.34
C THR A 262 -12.95 -3.00 -18.61
N LEU A 263 -12.01 -3.10 -19.55
CA LEU A 263 -12.02 -2.36 -20.81
C LEU A 263 -12.28 -3.30 -21.99
N SER A 264 -13.09 -2.84 -22.94
CA SER A 264 -13.09 -3.43 -24.28
C SER A 264 -11.87 -2.94 -25.08
N LEU A 265 -11.50 -3.65 -26.16
CA LEU A 265 -10.45 -3.19 -27.06
C LEU A 265 -10.81 -1.87 -27.76
N GLU A 266 -12.10 -1.64 -28.01
CA GLU A 266 -12.60 -0.39 -28.56
C GLU A 266 -12.37 0.77 -27.60
N ALA A 267 -12.69 0.59 -26.30
CA ALA A 267 -12.44 1.59 -25.27
C ALA A 267 -10.94 1.89 -25.15
N LEU A 268 -10.09 0.85 -25.16
CA LEU A 268 -8.64 1.02 -25.18
C LEU A 268 -8.14 1.75 -26.45
N SER A 269 -8.77 1.45 -27.59
CA SER A 269 -8.45 2.13 -28.88
C SER A 269 -8.88 3.59 -28.89
N GLU A 270 -9.97 3.95 -28.22
CA GLU A 270 -10.38 5.35 -28.06
C GLU A 270 -9.40 6.13 -27.17
N MET A 271 -8.90 5.52 -26.11
CA MET A 271 -7.86 6.11 -25.25
C MET A 271 -6.53 6.24 -26.00
N ASN A 272 -6.20 5.26 -26.83
CA ASN A 272 -5.01 5.15 -27.67
C ASN A 272 -3.72 5.64 -26.99
N PRO A 273 -3.32 5.03 -25.86
CA PRO A 273 -2.18 5.44 -25.07
C PRO A 273 -0.86 5.35 -25.85
N ASP A 274 0.15 6.15 -25.43
CA ASP A 274 1.50 6.04 -25.96
C ASP A 274 2.25 4.83 -25.40
N TYR A 275 1.94 4.44 -24.15
CA TYR A 275 2.47 3.27 -23.46
C TYR A 275 1.34 2.46 -22.84
N ILE A 276 1.45 1.14 -22.89
CA ILE A 276 0.61 0.20 -22.16
C ILE A 276 1.51 -0.57 -21.19
N ILE A 277 1.19 -0.51 -19.89
CA ILE A 277 1.84 -1.31 -18.87
C ILE A 277 0.85 -2.38 -18.42
N ILE A 278 1.24 -3.65 -18.55
CA ILE A 278 0.44 -4.79 -18.10
C ILE A 278 1.09 -5.38 -16.85
N GLN A 279 0.43 -5.22 -15.71
CA GLN A 279 0.88 -5.77 -14.42
C GLN A 279 0.21 -7.12 -14.17
N HIS A 280 0.94 -8.19 -14.41
CA HIS A 280 0.53 -9.57 -14.13
C HIS A 280 1.76 -10.48 -14.13
N ASP A 281 1.58 -11.80 -13.84
CA ASP A 281 2.61 -12.80 -14.18
C ASP A 281 3.00 -12.59 -15.65
N PRO A 282 4.27 -12.38 -15.96
CA PRO A 282 4.71 -12.04 -17.33
C PRO A 282 4.23 -13.05 -18.39
N ARG A 283 4.21 -14.33 -18.05
CA ARG A 283 3.77 -15.41 -18.97
C ARG A 283 2.27 -15.28 -19.31
N VAL A 284 1.45 -14.89 -18.31
CA VAL A 284 0.00 -14.67 -18.50
C VAL A 284 -0.24 -13.40 -19.30
N ALA A 285 0.52 -12.36 -19.02
CA ALA A 285 0.41 -11.07 -19.73
C ALA A 285 0.84 -11.22 -21.19
N GLU A 286 1.96 -11.89 -21.47
CA GLU A 286 2.42 -12.16 -22.83
C GLU A 286 1.44 -13.02 -23.61
N ALA A 287 0.92 -14.10 -23.01
CA ALA A 287 -0.08 -14.95 -23.65
C ALA A 287 -1.37 -14.15 -24.00
N ALA A 288 -1.83 -13.29 -23.11
CA ALA A 288 -2.99 -12.44 -23.37
C ALA A 288 -2.76 -11.44 -24.51
N VAL A 289 -1.57 -10.88 -24.61
CA VAL A 289 -1.18 -9.98 -25.72
C VAL A 289 -1.13 -10.78 -27.02
N GLN A 290 -0.54 -11.97 -27.01
CA GLN A 290 -0.44 -12.83 -28.18
C GLN A 290 -1.81 -13.18 -28.77
N GLU A 291 -2.83 -13.41 -27.94
CA GLU A 291 -4.21 -13.60 -28.40
C GLU A 291 -4.77 -12.38 -29.17
N LYS A 292 -4.32 -11.16 -28.82
CA LYS A 292 -4.76 -9.92 -29.45
C LYS A 292 -3.99 -9.54 -30.72
N GLU A 293 -2.82 -10.13 -30.94
CA GLU A 293 -1.95 -9.80 -32.08
C GLU A 293 -2.59 -10.00 -33.46
N THR A 294 -3.61 -10.86 -33.56
CA THR A 294 -4.37 -11.03 -34.81
C THR A 294 -5.41 -9.95 -35.06
N MET A 295 -5.81 -9.20 -34.02
CA MET A 295 -6.90 -8.24 -34.05
C MET A 295 -6.46 -6.89 -34.63
N ALA A 296 -7.16 -6.40 -35.64
CA ALA A 296 -6.85 -5.12 -36.29
C ALA A 296 -6.90 -3.92 -35.31
N VAL A 297 -7.83 -3.94 -34.35
CA VAL A 297 -7.95 -2.88 -33.33
C VAL A 297 -6.70 -2.83 -32.47
N TRP A 298 -6.19 -3.98 -32.00
CA TRP A 298 -4.94 -4.07 -31.21
C TRP A 298 -3.76 -3.51 -31.99
N LYS A 299 -3.57 -3.97 -33.23
CA LYS A 299 -2.49 -3.51 -34.12
C LYS A 299 -2.55 -2.01 -34.44
N SER A 300 -3.73 -1.39 -34.30
CA SER A 300 -3.90 0.03 -34.56
C SER A 300 -3.42 0.94 -33.44
N LEU A 301 -3.27 0.42 -32.21
CA LEU A 301 -2.86 1.18 -31.04
C LEU A 301 -1.47 1.79 -31.23
N LYS A 302 -1.28 3.03 -30.76
CA LYS A 302 0.04 3.72 -30.79
C LYS A 302 1.10 2.90 -30.02
N ALA A 303 0.77 2.44 -28.81
CA ALA A 303 1.68 1.66 -27.98
C ALA A 303 2.14 0.40 -28.72
N VAL A 304 1.24 -0.32 -29.39
CA VAL A 304 1.58 -1.54 -30.13
C VAL A 304 2.46 -1.28 -31.34
N LYS A 305 2.15 -0.22 -32.09
CA LYS A 305 2.93 0.17 -33.29
C LYS A 305 4.36 0.61 -32.99
N ASN A 306 4.60 1.08 -31.78
CA ASN A 306 5.89 1.61 -31.35
C ASN A 306 6.63 0.68 -30.39
N ASP A 307 6.16 -0.56 -30.20
CA ASP A 307 6.73 -1.54 -29.26
C ASP A 307 6.74 -1.03 -27.79
N HIS A 308 5.74 -0.24 -27.42
CA HIS A 308 5.57 0.34 -26.09
C HIS A 308 4.56 -0.43 -25.22
N VAL A 309 4.45 -1.73 -25.41
CA VAL A 309 3.71 -2.62 -24.50
C VAL A 309 4.69 -3.22 -23.52
N LEU A 310 4.57 -2.84 -22.25
CA LEU A 310 5.49 -3.18 -21.18
C LEU A 310 4.85 -4.21 -20.25
N PHE A 311 5.63 -5.18 -19.82
CA PHE A 311 5.20 -6.20 -18.88
C PHE A 311 5.84 -5.97 -17.52
N PHE A 312 5.03 -5.60 -16.55
CA PHE A 312 5.45 -5.43 -15.17
C PHE A 312 4.97 -6.61 -14.33
N ASP A 313 5.79 -7.03 -13.40
CA ASP A 313 5.48 -8.16 -12.53
C ASP A 313 4.18 -7.97 -11.74
N GLY A 314 3.47 -9.08 -11.49
CA GLY A 314 2.21 -9.07 -10.78
C GLY A 314 2.31 -8.59 -9.32
N SER A 315 3.49 -8.73 -8.69
CA SER A 315 3.73 -8.25 -7.32
C SER A 315 3.63 -6.73 -7.20
N LEU A 316 3.83 -5.97 -8.29
CA LEU A 316 3.67 -4.52 -8.28
C LEU A 316 2.23 -4.06 -8.01
N ASN A 317 1.25 -4.97 -8.14
CA ASN A 317 -0.14 -4.68 -7.75
C ASN A 317 -0.34 -4.54 -6.23
N SER A 318 0.63 -4.95 -5.42
CA SER A 318 0.54 -4.78 -3.97
C SER A 318 0.53 -3.31 -3.54
N GLY A 319 1.15 -2.44 -4.35
CA GLY A 319 1.40 -1.06 -3.97
C GLY A 319 2.29 -0.92 -2.71
N SER A 320 2.97 -2.00 -2.31
CA SER A 320 3.88 -2.02 -1.17
C SER A 320 5.12 -1.17 -1.40
N VAL A 321 5.88 -0.91 -0.34
CA VAL A 321 7.15 -0.19 -0.45
C VAL A 321 8.14 -0.88 -1.41
N LEU A 322 8.20 -2.22 -1.42
CA LEU A 322 9.03 -2.97 -2.38
C LEU A 322 8.49 -2.88 -3.80
N ALA A 323 7.16 -2.93 -3.97
CA ALA A 323 6.53 -2.76 -5.28
C ALA A 323 6.79 -1.37 -5.87
N ILE A 324 6.71 -0.32 -5.07
CA ILE A 324 7.03 1.05 -5.51
C ILE A 324 8.49 1.18 -5.91
N ARG A 325 9.42 0.61 -5.15
CA ARG A 325 10.85 0.62 -5.47
C ARG A 325 11.14 -0.15 -6.75
N LEU A 326 10.56 -1.34 -6.90
CA LEU A 326 10.69 -2.12 -8.14
C LEU A 326 10.08 -1.39 -9.35
N ALA A 327 8.92 -0.74 -9.20
CA ALA A 327 8.33 0.08 -10.27
C ALA A 327 9.26 1.24 -10.67
N ALA A 328 9.92 1.88 -9.70
CA ALA A 328 10.91 2.92 -10.00
C ALA A 328 12.06 2.37 -10.84
N ASP A 329 12.59 1.18 -10.50
CA ASP A 329 13.65 0.52 -11.27
C ASP A 329 13.18 0.15 -12.69
N GLU A 330 11.93 -0.33 -12.85
CA GLU A 330 11.37 -0.61 -14.17
C GLU A 330 11.24 0.65 -15.02
N PHE A 331 10.81 1.76 -14.42
CA PHE A 331 10.75 3.06 -15.13
C PHE A 331 12.13 3.60 -15.49
N MET A 332 13.15 3.40 -14.65
CA MET A 332 14.53 3.79 -14.98
C MET A 332 15.06 3.06 -16.21
N LYS A 333 14.73 1.78 -16.39
CA LYS A 333 15.10 1.01 -17.59
C LYS A 333 14.51 1.63 -18.89
N LEU A 334 13.33 2.27 -18.82
CA LEU A 334 12.76 2.95 -20.00
C LEU A 334 13.58 4.18 -20.44
N THR A 335 14.36 4.75 -19.53
CA THR A 335 15.21 5.92 -19.81
C THR A 335 16.62 5.54 -20.25
N GLY A 336 16.94 4.24 -20.37
CA GLY A 336 18.22 3.72 -20.83
C GLY A 336 19.31 3.72 -19.74
N GLU A 337 18.91 3.76 -18.48
CA GLU A 337 19.83 3.65 -17.31
C GLU A 337 19.76 2.30 -16.62
#